data_afe48f404f727f649a1e27e89a34475d
#
_entry.id   afe48f404f727f649a1e27e89a34475d
#
_cell.length_a   1.000
_cell.length_b   1.000
_cell.length_c   1.000
_cell.angle_alpha   90.00
_cell.angle_beta   90.00
_cell.angle_gamma   90.00
#
_symmetry.space_group_name_H-M   'P 1'
#
loop_
_entity.id
_entity.type
_entity.pdbx_description
1 polymer ?
#
loop_
_entity_poly.entity_id
_entity_poly.type
_entity_poly.pdbx_seq_one_letter_code
_entity_poly.pdbx_strand_id
1 'polypeptide(L)'
;MIPNSVKLSDNKKSILVYYDGNKHLILSSTKLRTLSPSAENKKNLEKPDFSEYQNVSILRIESVGNYAIRIVFDDGHNTGIYS
;
A
#
# COMPACT_ATOMS: atom_id res chain seq x y z
N MET A 1 -15.43 6.05 -1.16
CA MET A 1 -15.62 5.26 -2.39
C MET A 1 -14.93 3.91 -2.24
N ILE A 2 -15.63 2.85 -2.58
CA ILE A 2 -15.09 1.49 -2.46
C ILE A 2 -14.56 1.06 -3.84
N PRO A 3 -13.30 0.63 -3.94
CA PRO A 3 -12.77 0.17 -5.23
C PRO A 3 -13.36 -1.17 -5.66
N ASN A 4 -13.45 -1.39 -6.97
CA ASN A 4 -13.90 -2.65 -7.52
C ASN A 4 -12.83 -3.73 -7.44
N SER A 5 -11.58 -3.35 -7.63
CA SER A 5 -10.47 -4.30 -7.55
C SER A 5 -9.15 -3.59 -7.26
N VAL A 6 -8.20 -4.37 -6.74
CA VAL A 6 -6.85 -3.90 -6.45
C VAL A 6 -5.89 -4.94 -7.05
N LYS A 7 -4.94 -4.49 -7.84
CA LYS A 7 -3.95 -5.37 -8.47
C LYS A 7 -2.54 -4.96 -8.15
N LEU A 8 -1.66 -5.92 -7.96
CA LEU A 8 -0.25 -5.70 -7.78
C LEU A 8 0.42 -5.61 -9.16
N SER A 9 1.26 -4.60 -9.37
CA SER A 9 1.97 -4.45 -10.63
C SER A 9 2.99 -5.59 -10.84
N ASP A 10 3.37 -5.84 -12.09
CA ASP A 10 4.31 -6.91 -12.43
C ASP A 10 5.66 -6.72 -11.76
N ASN A 11 6.13 -5.48 -11.63
CA ASN A 11 7.42 -5.19 -11.01
C ASN A 11 7.36 -5.11 -9.48
N LYS A 12 6.18 -5.32 -8.87
CA LYS A 12 5.98 -5.29 -7.41
C LYS A 12 6.24 -3.94 -6.76
N LYS A 13 6.28 -2.87 -7.54
CA LYS A 13 6.60 -1.53 -7.06
C LYS A 13 5.38 -0.63 -6.92
N SER A 14 4.19 -1.10 -7.31
CA SER A 14 2.97 -0.30 -7.20
C SER A 14 1.75 -1.20 -7.15
N ILE A 15 0.65 -0.63 -6.69
CA ILE A 15 -0.65 -1.27 -6.81
C ILE A 15 -1.55 -0.38 -7.67
N LEU A 16 -2.47 -1.03 -8.37
CA LEU A 16 -3.46 -0.36 -9.21
C LEU A 16 -4.81 -0.59 -8.57
N VAL A 17 -5.51 0.52 -8.28
CA VAL A 17 -6.82 0.49 -7.63
C VAL A 17 -7.85 0.93 -8.66
N TYR A 18 -8.82 0.08 -8.94
CA TYR A 18 -9.84 0.32 -9.96
C TYR A 18 -11.18 0.63 -9.31
N TYR A 19 -11.83 1.66 -9.86
CA TYR A 19 -13.15 2.12 -9.41
C TYR A 19 -14.14 2.05 -10.57
N ASP A 20 -15.42 2.21 -10.27
CA ASP A 20 -16.47 2.30 -11.30
C ASP A 20 -16.20 3.46 -12.25
N GLY A 21 -16.67 3.33 -13.50
CA GLY A 21 -16.55 4.39 -14.49
C GLY A 21 -15.16 4.50 -15.11
N ASN A 22 -14.40 3.41 -15.12
CA ASN A 22 -13.05 3.34 -15.69
C ASN A 22 -12.02 4.23 -14.95
N LYS A 23 -12.33 4.61 -13.73
CA LYS A 23 -11.38 5.37 -12.90
C LYS A 23 -10.39 4.43 -12.23
N HIS A 24 -9.15 4.86 -12.12
CA HIS A 24 -8.11 4.08 -11.44
C HIS A 24 -7.09 5.00 -10.81
N LEU A 25 -6.40 4.46 -9.79
CA LEU A 25 -5.27 5.09 -9.13
C LEU A 25 -4.08 4.15 -9.17
N ILE A 26 -2.88 4.72 -9.27
CA ILE A 26 -1.64 3.97 -9.15
C ILE A 26 -0.92 4.49 -7.91
N LEU A 27 -0.64 3.58 -6.98
CA LEU A 27 0.02 3.92 -5.72
C LEU A 27 1.36 3.20 -5.62
N SER A 28 2.44 3.95 -5.46
CA SER A 28 3.79 3.37 -5.39
C SER A 28 4.02 2.63 -4.07
N SER A 29 4.89 1.62 -4.11
CA SER A 29 5.30 0.90 -2.91
C SER A 29 5.95 1.84 -1.90
N THR A 30 6.76 2.78 -2.35
CA THR A 30 7.39 3.78 -1.50
C THR A 30 6.37 4.60 -0.74
N LYS A 31 5.37 5.11 -1.45
CA LYS A 31 4.31 5.91 -0.82
C LYS A 31 3.51 5.09 0.18
N LEU A 32 3.12 3.87 -0.20
CA LEU A 32 2.34 2.99 0.66
C LEU A 32 3.12 2.60 1.91
N ARG A 33 4.41 2.30 1.78
CA ARG A 33 5.26 1.93 2.92
C ARG A 33 5.50 3.11 3.85
N THR A 34 5.79 4.28 3.28
CA THR A 34 6.04 5.49 4.07
C THR A 34 4.80 5.89 4.87
N LEU A 35 3.63 5.79 4.27
CA LEU A 35 2.37 6.19 4.88
C LEU A 35 1.57 5.02 5.45
N SER A 36 2.24 3.88 5.72
CA SER A 36 1.58 2.70 6.26
C SER A 36 0.84 3.01 7.57
N PRO A 37 -0.47 2.73 7.64
CA PRO A 37 -1.26 3.04 8.84
C PRO A 37 -1.08 1.97 9.92
N SER A 38 0.07 2.01 10.59
CA SER A 38 0.38 1.09 11.68
C SER A 38 1.01 1.86 12.84
N ALA A 39 0.93 1.29 14.04
CA ALA A 39 1.52 1.90 15.21
C ALA A 39 3.05 2.03 15.08
N GLU A 40 3.68 1.05 14.41
CA GLU A 40 5.13 1.04 14.18
C GLU A 40 5.59 2.19 13.29
N ASN A 41 4.69 2.74 12.49
CA ASN A 41 5.02 3.74 11.47
C ASN A 41 4.59 5.15 11.86
N LYS A 42 4.26 5.39 13.12
CA LYS A 42 3.68 6.65 13.57
C LYS A 42 4.54 7.86 13.23
N LYS A 43 5.86 7.76 13.37
CA LYS A 43 6.76 8.86 13.04
C LYS A 43 6.67 9.27 11.58
N ASN A 44 6.59 8.28 10.68
CA ASN A 44 6.47 8.56 9.25
C ASN A 44 5.15 9.22 8.90
N LEU A 45 4.08 8.88 9.64
CA LEU A 45 2.78 9.52 9.42
C LEU A 45 2.78 10.99 9.83
N GLU A 46 3.57 11.35 10.86
CA GLU A 46 3.70 12.73 11.31
C GLU A 46 4.61 13.55 10.40
N LYS A 47 5.73 12.97 9.96
CA LYS A 47 6.70 13.62 9.07
C LYS A 47 7.17 12.62 8.03
N PRO A 48 6.40 12.47 6.93
CA PRO A 48 6.75 11.47 5.91
C PRO A 48 8.11 11.74 5.27
N ASP A 49 8.93 10.71 5.19
CA ASP A 49 10.21 10.75 4.50
C ASP A 49 10.19 9.65 3.43
N PHE A 50 9.86 10.03 2.21
CA PHE A 50 9.73 9.08 1.11
C PHE A 50 11.08 8.53 0.62
N SER A 51 12.20 9.15 1.01
CA SER A 51 13.53 8.69 0.58
C SER A 51 13.95 7.40 1.29
N GLU A 52 13.44 7.14 2.49
CA GLU A 52 13.83 5.98 3.29
C GLU A 52 13.42 4.65 2.64
N TYR A 53 12.30 4.64 1.91
CA TYR A 53 11.72 3.41 1.38
C TYR A 53 11.69 3.36 -0.15
N GLN A 54 12.65 4.02 -0.81
CA GLN A 54 12.67 4.08 -2.28
C GLN A 54 12.81 2.72 -2.96
N ASN A 55 13.46 1.78 -2.30
CA ASN A 55 13.74 0.48 -2.89
C ASN A 55 12.84 -0.64 -2.39
N VAL A 56 11.84 -0.31 -1.57
CA VAL A 56 10.93 -1.33 -1.03
C VAL A 56 10.01 -1.86 -2.14
N SER A 57 9.75 -3.16 -2.09
CA SER A 57 8.80 -3.81 -3.00
C SER A 57 7.66 -4.43 -2.21
N ILE A 58 6.57 -4.72 -2.90
CA ILE A 58 5.41 -5.37 -2.31
C ILE A 58 5.50 -6.86 -2.61
N LEU A 59 5.49 -7.71 -1.56
CA LEU A 59 5.49 -9.15 -1.77
C LEU A 59 4.11 -9.67 -2.12
N ARG A 60 3.08 -9.20 -1.40
CA ARG A 60 1.71 -9.62 -1.66
C ARG A 60 0.72 -8.69 -0.98
N ILE A 61 -0.53 -8.82 -1.40
CA ILE A 61 -1.68 -8.10 -0.84
C ILE A 61 -2.63 -9.15 -0.27
N GLU A 62 -3.10 -8.93 0.96
CA GLU A 62 -4.03 -9.84 1.64
C GLU A 62 -5.31 -9.10 2.00
N SER A 63 -6.45 -9.76 1.84
CA SER A 63 -7.74 -9.19 2.23
C SER A 63 -7.92 -9.22 3.74
N VAL A 64 -8.48 -8.15 4.30
CA VAL A 64 -8.84 -8.06 5.72
C VAL A 64 -10.32 -7.70 5.79
N GLY A 65 -11.16 -8.69 6.07
CA GLY A 65 -12.61 -8.49 6.02
C GLY A 65 -13.07 -8.13 4.62
N ASN A 66 -14.09 -7.27 4.52
CA ASN A 66 -14.69 -6.87 3.24
C ASN A 66 -14.30 -5.45 2.82
N TYR A 67 -13.47 -4.75 3.58
CA TYR A 67 -13.29 -3.31 3.40
C TYR A 67 -11.83 -2.84 3.49
N ALA A 68 -10.89 -3.75 3.74
CA ALA A 68 -9.49 -3.37 3.93
C ALA A 68 -8.54 -4.40 3.32
N ILE A 69 -7.31 -3.98 3.11
CA ILE A 69 -6.23 -4.87 2.65
C ILE A 69 -5.02 -4.68 3.57
N ARG A 70 -4.26 -5.75 3.69
CA ARG A 70 -2.95 -5.71 4.34
C ARG A 70 -1.89 -5.88 3.27
N ILE A 71 -0.90 -4.99 3.28
CA ILE A 71 0.19 -5.04 2.31
C ILE A 71 1.43 -5.59 3.00
N VAL A 72 2.02 -6.63 2.42
CA VAL A 72 3.25 -7.25 2.93
C VAL A 72 4.41 -6.77 2.07
N PHE A 73 5.34 -6.04 2.70
CA PHE A 73 6.50 -5.47 2.03
C PHE A 73 7.72 -6.36 2.19
N ASP A 74 8.70 -6.21 1.29
CA ASP A 74 9.90 -7.04 1.30
C ASP A 74 10.92 -6.63 2.36
N ASP A 75 10.70 -5.53 3.06
CA ASP A 75 11.54 -5.11 4.19
C ASP A 75 11.07 -5.70 5.53
N GLY A 76 10.11 -6.62 5.50
CA GLY A 76 9.57 -7.26 6.70
C GLY A 76 8.37 -6.56 7.31
N HIS A 77 8.00 -5.38 6.83
CA HIS A 77 6.82 -4.65 7.32
C HIS A 77 5.55 -5.29 6.77
N ASN A 78 4.66 -5.73 7.65
CA ASN A 78 3.42 -6.41 7.24
C ASN A 78 2.22 -6.04 8.11
N THR A 79 2.32 -4.97 8.90
CA THR A 79 1.27 -4.58 9.85
C THR A 79 0.38 -3.46 9.35
N GLY A 80 0.65 -2.90 8.17
CA GLY A 80 -0.18 -1.82 7.63
C GLY A 80 -1.48 -2.34 7.05
N ILE A 81 -2.61 -1.86 7.56
CA ILE A 81 -3.94 -2.20 7.08
C ILE A 81 -4.56 -0.95 6.46
N TYR A 82 -4.91 -1.03 5.19
CA TYR A 82 -5.43 0.09 4.40
C TYR A 82 -6.89 -0.12 4.08
N SER A 83 -7.71 0.84 4.40
CA SER A 83 -9.15 0.80 4.10
C SER A 83 -9.52 1.60 2.85
#